data_c4a97bbfe0fefe238c905a48d09339d5
#
_entry.id   c4a97bbfe0fefe238c905a48d09339d5
#
_cell.length_a   1.000
_cell.length_b   1.000
_cell.length_c   1.000
_cell.angle_alpha   90.00
_cell.angle_beta   90.00
_cell.angle_gamma   90.00
#
_symmetry.space_group_name_H-M   'P 1'
#
loop_
_entity.id
_entity.type
_entity.pdbx_description
1 polymer ?
#
loop_
_entity_poly.entity_id
_entity_poly.type
_entity_poly.pdbx_seq_one_letter_code
_entity_poly.pdbx_strand_id
1 'polypeptide(L)'
;PAQNIKVEYGKVAELTCWNEPYGTLRIEKLSDTGAHLPGAMVQIKHIESGVTYTAETNFAGYAIFDNIKPGAYEIKEITAPSGWLKDDATYTASVATGETTTFSLVNKELPGLRIIKYDRKNMAAMSGVTFEVWRDAVSLGKYKTDEFGEILITDAAPGTYRAVEVDTGSDGHILNTTPQEVELSAGDGIRELLFF
;
A
#
# COMPACT_ATOMS: atom_id res chain seq x y z
N PRO A 1 16.66 -31.75 20.00
CA PRO A 1 16.33 -32.58 21.14
C PRO A 1 17.58 -33.17 21.77
N ALA A 2 17.59 -33.36 23.10
CA ALA A 2 18.69 -34.04 23.77
C ALA A 2 18.75 -35.51 23.31
N GLN A 3 19.96 -35.97 22.97
CA GLN A 3 20.21 -37.37 22.61
C GLN A 3 20.91 -38.05 23.77
N ASN A 4 20.45 -39.24 24.12
CA ASN A 4 21.07 -40.06 25.14
C ASN A 4 21.84 -41.19 24.47
N ILE A 5 23.10 -41.40 24.87
CA ILE A 5 23.92 -42.49 24.40
C ILE A 5 24.30 -43.38 25.58
N LYS A 6 24.19 -44.70 25.39
CA LYS A 6 24.64 -45.66 26.38
C LYS A 6 26.12 -45.99 26.12
N VAL A 7 26.97 -45.78 27.11
CA VAL A 7 28.39 -46.10 27.06
C VAL A 7 28.63 -47.43 27.80
N GLU A 8 29.24 -48.38 27.12
CA GLU A 8 29.62 -49.69 27.70
C GLU A 8 31.14 -49.81 27.83
N TYR A 9 31.57 -50.53 28.87
CA TYR A 9 32.98 -50.72 29.13
C TYR A 9 33.70 -51.41 27.95
N GLY A 10 34.83 -50.82 27.53
CA GLY A 10 35.65 -51.32 26.44
C GLY A 10 35.08 -51.10 25.01
N LYS A 11 34.00 -50.31 24.87
CA LYS A 11 33.40 -49.94 23.55
C LYS A 11 33.46 -48.42 23.34
N VAL A 12 33.61 -48.02 22.08
CA VAL A 12 33.46 -46.63 21.66
C VAL A 12 31.95 -46.40 21.37
N ALA A 13 31.41 -45.35 21.94
CA ALA A 13 30.05 -44.88 21.63
C ALA A 13 30.17 -43.62 20.79
N GLU A 14 29.52 -43.60 19.65
CA GLU A 14 29.49 -42.46 18.72
C GLU A 14 28.16 -41.75 18.77
N LEU A 15 28.18 -40.43 18.84
CA LEU A 15 27.03 -39.55 18.77
C LEU A 15 27.18 -38.61 17.57
N THR A 16 26.30 -38.74 16.60
CA THR A 16 26.27 -37.84 15.45
C THR A 16 25.24 -36.75 15.67
N CYS A 17 25.68 -35.49 15.66
CA CYS A 17 24.82 -34.33 15.76
C CYS A 17 24.73 -33.62 14.40
N TRP A 18 23.53 -33.30 14.00
CA TRP A 18 23.26 -32.56 12.76
C TRP A 18 22.71 -31.18 13.09
N ASN A 19 23.26 -30.14 12.48
CA ASN A 19 22.71 -28.79 12.51
C ASN A 19 22.07 -28.51 11.14
N GLU A 20 20.86 -28.02 11.17
CA GLU A 20 20.21 -27.53 9.96
C GLU A 20 20.63 -26.09 9.71
N PRO A 21 21.10 -25.73 8.49
CA PRO A 21 21.40 -24.35 8.18
C PRO A 21 20.11 -23.51 8.16
N TYR A 22 20.23 -22.25 8.51
CA TYR A 22 19.17 -21.25 8.34
C TYR A 22 18.84 -21.07 6.85
N GLY A 23 17.64 -20.53 6.58
CA GLY A 23 17.23 -20.11 5.24
C GLY A 23 17.07 -18.61 5.14
N THR A 24 16.67 -18.16 3.97
CA THR A 24 16.35 -16.74 3.67
C THR A 24 14.95 -16.63 3.12
N LEU A 25 14.17 -15.66 3.58
CA LEU A 25 12.92 -15.25 2.95
C LEU A 25 13.11 -13.85 2.35
N ARG A 26 12.92 -13.74 1.05
CA ARG A 26 12.97 -12.49 0.30
C ARG A 26 11.56 -12.11 -0.15
N ILE A 27 11.09 -10.96 0.30
CA ILE A 27 9.83 -10.39 -0.17
C ILE A 27 10.13 -9.41 -1.30
N GLU A 28 9.55 -9.68 -2.46
CA GLU A 28 9.60 -8.82 -3.63
C GLU A 28 8.35 -7.96 -3.65
N LYS A 29 8.51 -6.65 -3.54
CA LYS A 29 7.39 -5.71 -3.54
C LYS A 29 7.21 -5.09 -4.91
N LEU A 30 6.03 -5.27 -5.48
CA LEU A 30 5.71 -4.87 -6.85
C LEU A 30 4.47 -3.97 -6.87
N SER A 31 4.39 -3.11 -7.90
CA SER A 31 3.14 -2.52 -8.36
C SER A 31 2.31 -3.55 -9.14
N ASP A 32 1.05 -3.25 -9.40
CA ASP A 32 0.18 -4.01 -10.30
C ASP A 32 0.65 -3.97 -11.77
N THR A 33 1.53 -3.02 -12.13
CA THR A 33 2.19 -2.95 -13.44
C THR A 33 3.55 -3.66 -13.46
N GLY A 34 3.99 -4.25 -12.34
CA GLY A 34 5.24 -5.01 -12.21
C GLY A 34 6.47 -4.17 -11.87
N ALA A 35 6.34 -2.89 -11.56
CA ALA A 35 7.46 -2.08 -11.09
C ALA A 35 7.81 -2.42 -9.64
N HIS A 36 9.10 -2.45 -9.31
CA HIS A 36 9.57 -2.66 -7.94
C HIS A 36 9.29 -1.45 -7.04
N LEU A 37 8.80 -1.70 -5.83
CA LEU A 37 8.39 -0.65 -4.88
C LEU A 37 9.28 -0.64 -3.63
N PRO A 38 10.13 0.40 -3.45
CA PRO A 38 10.86 0.62 -2.20
C PRO A 38 9.97 1.24 -1.12
N GLY A 39 10.38 1.13 0.16
CA GLY A 39 9.75 1.83 1.28
C GLY A 39 8.52 1.12 1.88
N ALA A 40 8.19 -0.10 1.46
CA ALA A 40 7.18 -0.91 2.13
C ALA A 40 7.75 -1.54 3.40
N MET A 41 7.05 -1.43 4.54
CA MET A 41 7.41 -2.17 5.75
C MET A 41 6.66 -3.51 5.76
N VAL A 42 7.42 -4.61 5.79
CA VAL A 42 6.89 -5.97 5.81
C VAL A 42 7.24 -6.65 7.13
N GLN A 43 6.30 -7.37 7.70
CA GLN A 43 6.48 -8.25 8.85
C GLN A 43 6.33 -9.71 8.42
N ILE A 44 7.23 -10.55 8.91
CA ILE A 44 7.08 -12.00 8.86
C ILE A 44 7.00 -12.57 10.27
N LYS A 45 6.22 -13.64 10.46
CA LYS A 45 6.08 -14.33 11.74
C LYS A 45 6.22 -15.84 11.52
N HIS A 46 7.20 -16.46 12.15
CA HIS A 46 7.36 -17.91 12.13
C HIS A 46 6.19 -18.58 12.86
N ILE A 47 5.41 -19.42 12.17
CA ILE A 47 4.13 -19.93 12.68
C ILE A 47 4.33 -20.79 13.93
N GLU A 48 5.33 -21.69 13.92
CA GLU A 48 5.57 -22.63 15.05
C GLU A 48 6.08 -21.92 16.31
N SER A 49 7.07 -21.00 16.16
CA SER A 49 7.73 -20.36 17.32
C SER A 49 7.10 -19.02 17.72
N GLY A 50 6.30 -18.40 16.85
CA GLY A 50 5.74 -17.07 17.04
C GLY A 50 6.73 -15.91 16.92
N VAL A 51 8.00 -16.18 16.61
CA VAL A 51 9.03 -15.14 16.42
C VAL A 51 8.69 -14.28 15.22
N THR A 52 8.78 -12.96 15.37
CA THR A 52 8.49 -11.96 14.33
C THR A 52 9.74 -11.20 13.93
N TYR A 53 9.80 -10.84 12.64
CA TYR A 53 10.82 -9.98 12.05
C TYR A 53 10.14 -8.91 11.21
N THR A 54 10.75 -7.73 11.11
CA THR A 54 10.29 -6.64 10.23
C THR A 54 11.45 -6.14 9.39
N ALA A 55 11.17 -5.81 8.13
CA ALA A 55 12.13 -5.18 7.24
C ALA A 55 11.41 -4.25 6.26
N GLU A 56 12.09 -3.18 5.86
CA GLU A 56 11.66 -2.27 4.82
C GLU A 56 12.19 -2.72 3.46
N THR A 57 11.40 -2.54 2.39
CA THR A 57 11.88 -2.83 1.03
C THR A 57 12.90 -1.77 0.61
N ASN A 58 14.05 -2.25 0.15
CA ASN A 58 15.16 -1.44 -0.34
C ASN A 58 14.86 -0.79 -1.70
N PHE A 59 15.81 -0.03 -2.28
CA PHE A 59 15.66 0.63 -3.57
C PHE A 59 15.36 -0.32 -4.73
N ALA A 60 15.72 -1.61 -4.61
CA ALA A 60 15.39 -2.63 -5.58
C ALA A 60 14.04 -3.33 -5.32
N GLY A 61 13.27 -2.85 -4.31
CA GLY A 61 11.96 -3.38 -3.97
C GLY A 61 11.98 -4.68 -3.15
N TYR A 62 13.09 -5.01 -2.48
CA TYR A 62 13.20 -6.25 -1.70
C TYR A 62 13.33 -6.00 -0.21
N ALA A 63 12.47 -6.66 0.61
CA ALA A 63 12.71 -6.88 2.02
C ALA A 63 13.33 -8.27 2.21
N ILE A 64 14.50 -8.34 2.87
CA ILE A 64 15.30 -9.56 2.98
C ILE A 64 15.40 -9.97 4.44
N PHE A 65 15.05 -11.22 4.73
CA PHE A 65 15.12 -11.83 6.06
C PHE A 65 16.09 -13.00 6.01
N ASP A 66 17.35 -12.71 6.30
CA ASP A 66 18.43 -13.68 6.29
C ASP A 66 18.58 -14.40 7.63
N ASN A 67 19.17 -15.60 7.60
CA ASN A 67 19.48 -16.38 8.79
C ASN A 67 18.24 -16.63 9.68
N ILE A 68 17.12 -16.95 9.06
CA ILE A 68 15.89 -17.30 9.75
C ILE A 68 15.70 -18.83 9.81
N LYS A 69 15.01 -19.30 10.85
CA LYS A 69 14.73 -20.74 11.04
C LYS A 69 13.89 -21.28 9.87
N PRO A 70 14.22 -22.44 9.28
CA PRO A 70 13.34 -23.10 8.32
C PRO A 70 11.95 -23.36 8.90
N GLY A 71 10.91 -23.28 8.06
CA GLY A 71 9.52 -23.46 8.47
C GLY A 71 8.55 -22.53 7.75
N ALA A 72 7.30 -22.55 8.18
CA ALA A 72 6.24 -21.71 7.61
C ALA A 72 6.19 -20.33 8.31
N TYR A 73 6.00 -19.28 7.50
CA TYR A 73 5.91 -17.90 7.93
C TYR A 73 4.62 -17.27 7.47
N GLU A 74 3.93 -16.57 8.37
CA GLU A 74 2.93 -15.55 8.00
C GLU A 74 3.64 -14.31 7.50
N ILE A 75 3.11 -13.67 6.45
CA ILE A 75 3.64 -12.45 5.82
C ILE A 75 2.54 -11.41 5.82
N LYS A 76 2.85 -10.18 6.30
CA LYS A 76 1.94 -9.04 6.31
C LYS A 76 2.65 -7.77 5.88
N GLU A 77 1.99 -6.96 5.09
CA GLU A 77 2.39 -5.57 4.90
C GLU A 77 1.95 -4.75 6.11
N ILE A 78 2.88 -4.04 6.75
CA ILE A 78 2.60 -3.14 7.89
C ILE A 78 2.28 -1.74 7.39
N THR A 79 3.11 -1.22 6.45
CA THR A 79 2.88 0.05 5.76
C THR A 79 3.20 -0.10 4.29
N ALA A 80 2.32 0.41 3.43
CA ALA A 80 2.61 0.53 2.00
C ALA A 80 3.58 1.70 1.74
N PRO A 81 4.28 1.72 0.60
CA PRO A 81 4.97 2.92 0.13
C PRO A 81 3.98 4.07 -0.08
N SER A 82 4.49 5.32 -0.02
CA SER A 82 3.68 6.51 -0.31
C SER A 82 3.07 6.43 -1.71
N GLY A 83 1.79 6.77 -1.86
CA GLY A 83 1.06 6.69 -3.11
C GLY A 83 0.46 5.32 -3.43
N TRP A 84 0.62 4.33 -2.55
CA TRP A 84 0.16 2.96 -2.78
C TRP A 84 -0.86 2.52 -1.73
N LEU A 85 -1.90 1.79 -2.16
CA LEU A 85 -2.89 1.21 -1.27
C LEU A 85 -2.26 0.03 -0.52
N LYS A 86 -2.33 0.08 0.82
CA LYS A 86 -1.85 -1.00 1.69
C LYS A 86 -2.65 -2.28 1.44
N ASP A 87 -1.94 -3.40 1.35
CA ASP A 87 -2.53 -4.74 1.35
C ASP A 87 -2.72 -5.24 2.78
N ASP A 88 -3.97 -5.38 3.21
CA ASP A 88 -4.33 -5.86 4.56
C ASP A 88 -4.39 -7.39 4.67
N ALA A 89 -4.14 -8.11 3.57
CA ALA A 89 -4.15 -9.57 3.57
C ALA A 89 -2.96 -10.16 4.35
N THR A 90 -3.15 -11.39 4.79
CA THR A 90 -2.09 -12.20 5.39
C THR A 90 -1.79 -13.38 4.48
N TYR A 91 -0.52 -13.53 4.16
CA TYR A 91 -0.03 -14.59 3.28
C TYR A 91 0.83 -15.57 4.06
N THR A 92 1.16 -16.70 3.44
CA THR A 92 2.07 -17.71 4.00
C THR A 92 3.10 -18.13 2.97
N ALA A 93 4.35 -18.32 3.44
CA ALA A 93 5.42 -18.93 2.65
C ALA A 93 6.23 -19.90 3.53
N SER A 94 6.83 -20.91 2.90
CA SER A 94 7.71 -21.86 3.59
C SER A 94 9.16 -21.59 3.22
N VAL A 95 10.03 -21.51 4.23
CA VAL A 95 11.48 -21.37 4.08
C VAL A 95 12.12 -22.74 4.26
N ALA A 96 12.84 -23.20 3.24
CA ALA A 96 13.59 -24.44 3.30
C ALA A 96 14.99 -24.22 3.87
N THR A 97 15.57 -25.29 4.37
CA THR A 97 16.92 -25.33 4.94
C THR A 97 17.98 -24.97 3.90
N GLY A 98 18.77 -23.92 4.17
CA GLY A 98 19.86 -23.46 3.28
C GLY A 98 19.41 -22.76 2.00
N GLU A 99 18.12 -22.54 1.81
CA GLU A 99 17.54 -22.04 0.58
C GLU A 99 17.07 -20.57 0.73
N THR A 100 16.96 -19.88 -0.41
CA THR A 100 16.27 -18.59 -0.50
C THR A 100 14.90 -18.78 -1.11
N THR A 101 13.85 -18.50 -0.34
CA THR A 101 12.47 -18.44 -0.82
C THR A 101 12.13 -17.00 -1.20
N THR A 102 11.52 -16.77 -2.37
CA THR A 102 11.01 -15.45 -2.77
C THR A 102 9.49 -15.46 -2.78
N PHE A 103 8.87 -14.43 -2.20
CA PHE A 103 7.43 -14.21 -2.21
C PHE A 103 7.13 -12.79 -2.69
N SER A 104 6.20 -12.64 -3.65
CA SER A 104 5.84 -11.32 -4.22
C SER A 104 4.58 -10.78 -3.55
N LEU A 105 4.64 -9.51 -3.12
CA LEU A 105 3.50 -8.69 -2.66
C LEU A 105 3.24 -7.58 -3.68
N VAL A 106 1.97 -7.39 -4.05
CA VAL A 106 1.56 -6.43 -5.07
C VAL A 106 0.66 -5.37 -4.46
N ASN A 107 0.97 -4.07 -4.68
CA ASN A 107 0.09 -2.97 -4.33
C ASN A 107 -0.45 -2.28 -5.60
N LYS A 108 -1.63 -1.66 -5.44
CA LYS A 108 -2.22 -0.79 -6.45
C LYS A 108 -1.97 0.66 -6.08
N GLU A 109 -1.75 1.51 -7.08
CA GLU A 109 -1.61 2.95 -6.90
C GLU A 109 -2.88 3.55 -6.32
N LEU A 110 -2.75 4.51 -5.40
CA LEU A 110 -3.88 5.29 -4.92
C LEU A 110 -4.39 6.21 -6.04
N PRO A 111 -5.72 6.35 -6.22
CA PRO A 111 -6.27 7.21 -7.24
C PRO A 111 -6.11 8.69 -6.88
N GLY A 112 -6.40 9.56 -7.84
CA GLY A 112 -6.55 11.00 -7.64
C GLY A 112 -7.92 11.50 -8.09
N LEU A 113 -8.33 12.66 -7.54
CA LEU A 113 -9.51 13.38 -7.97
C LEU A 113 -9.10 14.77 -8.48
N ARG A 114 -9.51 15.11 -9.71
CA ARG A 114 -9.41 16.44 -10.27
C ARG A 114 -10.81 17.04 -10.40
N ILE A 115 -11.04 18.23 -9.86
CA ILE A 115 -12.26 19.01 -10.04
C ILE A 115 -11.89 20.19 -10.91
N ILE A 116 -12.63 20.43 -12.00
CA ILE A 116 -12.36 21.50 -12.94
C ILE A 116 -13.62 22.37 -13.05
N LYS A 117 -13.46 23.69 -12.92
CA LYS A 117 -14.54 24.67 -13.04
C LYS A 117 -14.33 25.61 -14.23
N TYR A 118 -15.33 25.66 -15.08
CA TYR A 118 -15.41 26.57 -16.22
C TYR A 118 -16.60 27.51 -16.10
N ASP A 119 -16.47 28.72 -16.65
CA ASP A 119 -17.58 29.59 -16.95
C ASP A 119 -18.35 28.99 -18.14
N ARG A 120 -19.64 28.74 -17.92
CA ARG A 120 -20.52 28.10 -18.93
C ARG A 120 -20.67 28.91 -20.21
N LYS A 121 -20.47 30.25 -20.16
CA LYS A 121 -20.71 31.15 -21.31
C LYS A 121 -19.55 31.18 -22.28
N ASN A 122 -18.32 31.21 -21.77
CA ASN A 122 -17.11 31.40 -22.58
C ASN A 122 -16.07 30.28 -22.43
N MET A 123 -16.36 29.27 -21.62
CA MET A 123 -15.47 28.12 -21.32
C MET A 123 -14.13 28.53 -20.71
N ALA A 124 -14.06 29.71 -20.11
CA ALA A 124 -12.87 30.14 -19.40
C ALA A 124 -12.75 29.40 -18.05
N ALA A 125 -11.54 29.03 -17.67
CA ALA A 125 -11.26 28.48 -16.36
C ALA A 125 -11.60 29.49 -15.25
N MET A 126 -12.25 29.03 -14.18
CA MET A 126 -12.66 29.89 -13.06
C MET A 126 -11.82 29.61 -11.82
N SER A 127 -10.93 30.56 -11.51
CA SER A 127 -10.11 30.54 -10.29
C SER A 127 -10.91 31.01 -9.08
N GLY A 128 -10.55 30.52 -7.89
CA GLY A 128 -11.08 31.00 -6.62
C GLY A 128 -12.46 30.45 -6.25
N VAL A 129 -13.05 29.59 -7.06
CA VAL A 129 -14.32 28.91 -6.76
C VAL A 129 -14.11 27.88 -5.66
N THR A 130 -15.01 27.87 -4.66
CA THR A 130 -14.88 26.95 -3.53
C THR A 130 -15.84 25.78 -3.66
N PHE A 131 -15.29 24.59 -3.52
CA PHE A 131 -16.03 23.34 -3.47
C PHE A 131 -15.93 22.72 -2.08
N GLU A 132 -17.01 22.19 -1.56
CA GLU A 132 -16.98 21.25 -0.47
C GLU A 132 -16.93 19.84 -1.05
N VAL A 133 -15.99 19.01 -0.54
CA VAL A 133 -15.75 17.66 -1.04
C VAL A 133 -15.99 16.65 0.07
N TRP A 134 -16.68 15.57 -0.25
CA TRP A 134 -16.91 14.43 0.66
C TRP A 134 -16.34 13.16 0.05
N ARG A 135 -15.94 12.23 0.91
CA ARG A 135 -15.75 10.84 0.57
C ARG A 135 -16.76 10.02 1.35
N ASP A 136 -17.60 9.28 0.65
CA ASP A 136 -18.74 8.56 1.22
C ASP A 136 -19.65 9.54 2.01
N ALA A 137 -19.81 9.38 3.30
CA ALA A 137 -20.56 10.29 4.15
C ALA A 137 -19.69 11.28 4.95
N VAL A 138 -18.36 11.30 4.73
CA VAL A 138 -17.40 12.09 5.50
C VAL A 138 -16.97 13.33 4.70
N SER A 139 -17.15 14.52 5.26
CA SER A 139 -16.62 15.75 4.66
C SER A 139 -15.09 15.79 4.78
N LEU A 140 -14.42 15.98 3.65
CA LEU A 140 -12.98 16.22 3.57
C LEU A 140 -12.63 17.71 3.72
N GLY A 141 -13.65 18.57 3.74
CA GLY A 141 -13.51 20.01 3.86
C GLY A 141 -13.73 20.78 2.56
N LYS A 142 -13.28 22.04 2.58
CA LYS A 142 -13.45 22.97 1.46
C LYS A 142 -12.13 23.17 0.73
N TYR A 143 -12.20 23.11 -0.60
CA TYR A 143 -11.09 23.30 -1.53
C TYR A 143 -11.41 24.44 -2.47
N LYS A 144 -10.38 25.17 -2.90
CA LYS A 144 -10.51 26.32 -3.78
C LYS A 144 -9.77 26.07 -5.09
N THR A 145 -10.41 26.39 -6.22
CA THR A 145 -9.77 26.26 -7.53
C THR A 145 -8.59 27.22 -7.68
N ASP A 146 -7.53 26.75 -8.30
CA ASP A 146 -6.31 27.49 -8.61
C ASP A 146 -6.49 28.42 -9.83
N GLU A 147 -5.39 28.97 -10.35
CA GLU A 147 -5.37 29.85 -11.53
C GLU A 147 -5.83 29.18 -12.83
N PHE A 148 -5.81 27.85 -12.87
CA PHE A 148 -6.28 27.03 -13.99
C PHE A 148 -7.73 26.55 -13.80
N GLY A 149 -8.40 26.96 -12.72
CA GLY A 149 -9.75 26.53 -12.39
C GLY A 149 -9.80 25.10 -11.83
N GLU A 150 -8.69 24.59 -11.31
CA GLU A 150 -8.55 23.19 -10.89
C GLU A 150 -8.38 23.02 -9.38
N ILE A 151 -8.89 21.92 -8.86
CA ILE A 151 -8.54 21.34 -7.56
C ILE A 151 -7.99 19.93 -7.84
N LEU A 152 -6.80 19.63 -7.35
CA LEU A 152 -6.20 18.30 -7.46
C LEU A 152 -6.02 17.68 -6.08
N ILE A 153 -6.63 16.52 -5.84
CA ILE A 153 -6.47 15.70 -4.63
C ILE A 153 -5.72 14.45 -5.07
N THR A 154 -4.46 14.31 -4.66
CA THR A 154 -3.62 13.12 -4.90
C THR A 154 -3.74 12.14 -3.75
N ASP A 155 -3.30 10.90 -3.98
CA ASP A 155 -3.28 9.83 -2.96
C ASP A 155 -4.63 9.67 -2.26
N ALA A 156 -5.70 9.82 -3.03
CA ALA A 156 -7.06 9.74 -2.54
C ALA A 156 -7.40 8.29 -2.15
N ALA A 157 -7.91 8.10 -0.94
CA ALA A 157 -8.36 6.75 -0.54
C ALA A 157 -9.56 6.32 -1.40
N PRO A 158 -9.67 5.05 -1.78
CA PRO A 158 -10.83 4.54 -2.51
C PRO A 158 -12.17 4.87 -1.82
N GLY A 159 -13.22 5.09 -2.62
CA GLY A 159 -14.58 5.42 -2.14
C GLY A 159 -15.33 6.31 -3.12
N THR A 160 -16.57 6.68 -2.78
CA THR A 160 -17.40 7.59 -3.58
C THR A 160 -17.13 9.04 -3.17
N TYR A 161 -16.60 9.81 -4.10
CA TYR A 161 -16.33 11.24 -3.92
C TYR A 161 -17.48 12.06 -4.47
N ARG A 162 -17.91 13.03 -3.69
CA ARG A 162 -18.94 14.01 -4.04
C ARG A 162 -18.40 15.42 -3.88
N ALA A 163 -18.56 16.26 -4.89
CA ALA A 163 -18.19 17.66 -4.85
C ALA A 163 -19.42 18.55 -5.08
N VAL A 164 -19.51 19.66 -4.33
CA VAL A 164 -20.57 20.66 -4.43
C VAL A 164 -19.92 22.03 -4.41
N GLU A 165 -20.29 22.88 -5.36
CA GLU A 165 -19.91 24.30 -5.35
C GLU A 165 -20.61 25.01 -4.18
N VAL A 166 -19.86 25.71 -3.34
CA VAL A 166 -20.36 26.44 -2.16
C VAL A 166 -20.05 27.94 -2.19
N ASP A 167 -19.16 28.37 -3.09
CA ASP A 167 -18.81 29.78 -3.30
C ASP A 167 -18.28 29.94 -4.73
N THR A 168 -18.80 30.89 -5.47
CA THR A 168 -18.42 31.20 -6.87
C THR A 168 -17.04 31.88 -6.99
N GLY A 169 -16.48 32.36 -5.87
CA GLY A 169 -15.19 33.05 -5.84
C GLY A 169 -15.21 34.46 -6.42
N SER A 170 -16.33 34.88 -7.02
CA SER A 170 -16.47 36.23 -7.65
C SER A 170 -17.93 36.69 -7.71
N ASP A 171 -18.13 38.00 -7.72
CA ASP A 171 -19.44 38.61 -7.96
C ASP A 171 -19.87 38.42 -9.42
N GLY A 172 -21.15 38.19 -9.65
CA GLY A 172 -21.74 38.13 -10.99
C GLY A 172 -21.95 36.73 -11.54
N HIS A 173 -21.62 35.66 -10.79
CA HIS A 173 -21.93 34.27 -11.14
C HIS A 173 -22.99 33.69 -10.20
N ILE A 174 -23.83 32.82 -10.75
CA ILE A 174 -24.88 32.13 -9.99
C ILE A 174 -24.25 30.82 -9.44
N LEU A 175 -24.38 30.62 -8.13
CA LEU A 175 -23.93 29.42 -7.45
C LEU A 175 -24.69 28.19 -7.96
N ASN A 176 -23.95 27.19 -8.43
CA ASN A 176 -24.51 25.89 -8.84
C ASN A 176 -24.29 24.85 -7.76
N THR A 177 -25.28 24.63 -6.91
CA THR A 177 -25.21 23.67 -5.80
C THR A 177 -25.51 22.22 -6.21
N THR A 178 -25.64 21.94 -7.52
CA THR A 178 -25.86 20.57 -8.00
C THR A 178 -24.60 19.73 -7.75
N PRO A 179 -24.69 18.64 -6.96
CA PRO A 179 -23.52 17.80 -6.70
C PRO A 179 -23.13 16.99 -7.94
N GLN A 180 -21.83 16.70 -8.05
CA GLN A 180 -21.34 15.65 -8.92
C GLN A 180 -20.61 14.59 -8.07
N GLU A 181 -20.69 13.34 -8.53
CA GLU A 181 -20.11 12.19 -7.83
C GLU A 181 -19.27 11.35 -8.78
N VAL A 182 -18.22 10.75 -8.23
CA VAL A 182 -17.37 9.77 -8.91
C VAL A 182 -16.89 8.73 -7.91
N GLU A 183 -16.88 7.47 -8.31
CA GLU A 183 -16.25 6.40 -7.55
C GLU A 183 -14.76 6.33 -7.92
N LEU A 184 -13.90 6.28 -6.90
CA LEU A 184 -12.46 6.11 -7.03
C LEU A 184 -12.07 4.73 -6.50
N SER A 185 -11.35 3.95 -7.33
CA SER A 185 -10.77 2.67 -6.97
C SER A 185 -9.26 2.71 -7.12
N ALA A 186 -8.54 1.92 -6.32
CA ALA A 186 -7.09 1.82 -6.46
C ALA A 186 -6.71 1.31 -7.87
N GLY A 187 -5.77 2.00 -8.50
CA GLY A 187 -5.34 1.77 -9.88
C GLY A 187 -6.12 2.57 -10.94
N ASP A 188 -7.12 3.40 -10.56
CA ASP A 188 -7.89 4.20 -11.53
C ASP A 188 -7.10 5.38 -12.12
N GLY A 189 -5.98 5.78 -11.52
CA GLY A 189 -5.31 7.03 -11.83
C GLY A 189 -6.12 8.26 -11.39
N ILE A 190 -6.04 9.38 -12.14
CA ILE A 190 -6.79 10.60 -11.84
C ILE A 190 -8.14 10.55 -12.53
N ARG A 191 -9.23 10.68 -11.73
CA ARG A 191 -10.61 10.83 -12.22
C ARG A 191 -11.03 12.29 -12.15
N GLU A 192 -11.92 12.71 -13.05
CA GLU A 192 -12.30 14.12 -13.20
C GLU A 192 -13.78 14.38 -12.96
N LEU A 193 -14.09 15.51 -12.31
CA LEU A 193 -15.41 16.12 -12.20
C LEU A 193 -15.38 17.49 -12.87
N LEU A 194 -16.28 17.72 -13.85
CA LEU A 194 -16.35 18.95 -14.64
C LEU A 194 -17.59 19.77 -14.26
N PHE A 195 -17.38 21.00 -13.81
CA PHE A 195 -18.44 21.94 -13.44
C PHE A 195 -18.48 23.14 -14.38
N PHE A 196 -19.73 23.56 -14.73
CA PHE A 196 -19.98 24.69 -15.62
C PHE A 196 -20.90 25.72 -14.99
#